data_da3d042ae840f3c44038a03bbbafc069
#
_entry.id   da3d042ae840f3c44038a03bbbafc069
#
_cell.length_a   1.000
_cell.length_b   1.000
_cell.length_c   1.000
_cell.angle_alpha   90.00
_cell.angle_beta   90.00
_cell.angle_gamma   90.00
#
_symmetry.space_group_name_H-M   'P 1'
#
loop_
_entity.id
_entity.type
_entity.pdbx_description
1 polymer ?
#
loop_
_entity_poly.entity_id
_entity_poly.type
_entity_poly.pdbx_seq_one_letter_code
_entity_poly.pdbx_strand_id
1 'polypeptide(L)'
;MTDTLASPTPTASAEAGRALEDETALDVLRWATDHYGPRLTFATGFGAEGCVVLDLIGRHHLPIDIFTLDTGLLFPETYDLWRRLEDRYGYTIRRVGPELSVEKQAAVHGPELWGREPDRCCDIRKVTPLVAQLSQFDAWVTAIRRDQTDHRADARPVEWDEKFGLAKVNPLVRWTKRDVWAHLLEHDVPYNPLHDLGYPSVGCLPCTSRVNAGEDDRAGRWRGTAKTECGLHANVGGTTEVGHAGPGSKT
;
A
#
# COMPACT_ATOMS: atom_id res chain seq x y z
N MET A 1 16.26 -2.12 -31.40
CA MET A 1 17.32 -1.96 -30.37
C MET A 1 16.58 -1.86 -29.05
N THR A 2 16.50 -2.95 -28.32
CA THR A 2 15.92 -2.97 -26.98
C THR A 2 16.93 -2.32 -26.06
N ASP A 3 16.70 -1.04 -25.75
CA ASP A 3 17.43 -0.36 -24.68
C ASP A 3 17.19 -1.19 -23.42
N THR A 4 18.24 -1.81 -22.91
CA THR A 4 18.17 -2.54 -21.65
C THR A 4 17.97 -1.48 -20.58
N LEU A 5 16.72 -1.32 -20.09
CA LEU A 5 16.40 -0.44 -18.99
C LEU A 5 17.35 -0.75 -17.84
N ALA A 6 18.11 0.23 -17.39
CA ALA A 6 19.07 0.04 -16.30
C ALA A 6 18.31 -0.37 -15.04
N SER A 7 18.83 -1.37 -14.33
CA SER A 7 18.24 -1.78 -13.04
C SER A 7 18.21 -0.58 -12.09
N PRO A 8 17.10 -0.41 -11.34
CA PRO A 8 16.97 0.71 -10.41
C PRO A 8 18.06 0.66 -9.34
N THR A 9 18.56 1.83 -8.96
CA THR A 9 19.54 2.00 -7.89
C THR A 9 19.10 3.08 -6.91
N PRO A 10 19.58 3.07 -5.66
CA PRO A 10 19.30 4.14 -4.70
C PRO A 10 19.63 5.53 -5.25
N THR A 11 20.76 5.68 -5.93
CA THR A 11 21.22 6.95 -6.51
C THR A 11 20.27 7.42 -7.62
N ALA A 12 19.95 6.56 -8.58
CA ALA A 12 19.02 6.89 -9.68
C ALA A 12 17.64 7.25 -9.16
N SER A 13 17.11 6.52 -8.16
CA SER A 13 15.84 6.83 -7.53
C SER A 13 15.84 8.18 -6.84
N ALA A 14 16.93 8.53 -6.14
CA ALA A 14 17.07 9.83 -5.50
C ALA A 14 17.17 10.99 -6.50
N GLU A 15 17.83 10.79 -7.64
CA GLU A 15 17.90 11.77 -8.74
C GLU A 15 16.54 11.98 -9.38
N ALA A 16 15.84 10.91 -9.70
CA ALA A 16 14.48 10.95 -10.24
C ALA A 16 13.52 11.65 -9.25
N GLY A 17 13.61 11.33 -7.96
CA GLY A 17 12.78 11.96 -6.93
C GLY A 17 12.97 13.48 -6.83
N ARG A 18 14.19 13.98 -7.08
CA ARG A 18 14.45 15.43 -7.14
C ARG A 18 13.92 16.05 -8.44
N ALA A 19 14.14 15.38 -9.56
CA ALA A 19 13.71 15.88 -10.88
C ALA A 19 12.19 15.98 -11.01
N LEU A 20 11.47 15.05 -10.35
CA LEU A 20 10.02 14.96 -10.43
C LEU A 20 9.29 15.66 -9.27
N GLU A 21 10.00 16.37 -8.40
CA GLU A 21 9.41 16.97 -7.19
C GLU A 21 8.23 17.88 -7.48
N ASP A 22 8.28 18.64 -8.57
CA ASP A 22 7.25 19.61 -8.93
C ASP A 22 6.28 19.12 -10.02
N GLU A 23 6.44 17.88 -10.47
CA GLU A 23 5.61 17.29 -11.51
C GLU A 23 4.23 16.89 -11.00
N THR A 24 3.27 16.77 -11.94
CA THR A 24 1.92 16.32 -11.60
C THR A 24 1.90 14.81 -11.31
N ALA A 25 0.88 14.34 -10.60
CA ALA A 25 0.69 12.91 -10.33
C ALA A 25 0.68 12.07 -11.61
N LEU A 26 0.06 12.59 -12.67
CA LEU A 26 0.01 11.94 -13.97
C LEU A 26 1.39 11.89 -14.64
N ASP A 27 2.16 12.96 -14.57
CA ASP A 27 3.49 13.02 -15.20
C ASP A 27 4.47 12.09 -14.48
N VAL A 28 4.38 12.00 -13.15
CA VAL A 28 5.14 11.00 -12.35
C VAL A 28 4.79 9.57 -12.80
N LEU A 29 3.49 9.25 -13.00
CA LEU A 29 3.06 7.94 -13.47
C LEU A 29 3.53 7.65 -14.90
N ARG A 30 3.45 8.62 -15.82
CA ARG A 30 3.96 8.49 -17.20
C ARG A 30 5.46 8.25 -17.21
N TRP A 31 6.20 9.07 -16.47
CA TRP A 31 7.65 8.87 -16.33
C TRP A 31 7.97 7.45 -15.84
N ALA A 32 7.29 6.99 -14.80
CA ALA A 32 7.53 5.65 -14.26
C ALA A 32 7.19 4.54 -15.27
N THR A 33 6.11 4.71 -16.05
CA THR A 33 5.71 3.79 -17.10
C THR A 33 6.76 3.73 -18.22
N ASP A 34 7.26 4.88 -18.65
CA ASP A 34 8.28 4.97 -19.71
C ASP A 34 9.63 4.41 -19.23
N HIS A 35 9.96 4.60 -17.94
CA HIS A 35 11.24 4.22 -17.37
C HIS A 35 11.32 2.73 -17.00
N TYR A 36 10.26 2.15 -16.42
CA TYR A 36 10.27 0.77 -15.93
C TYR A 36 9.48 -0.20 -16.82
N GLY A 37 8.61 0.30 -17.68
CA GLY A 37 7.83 -0.50 -18.63
C GLY A 37 7.07 -1.65 -17.92
N PRO A 38 7.20 -2.89 -18.42
CA PRO A 38 6.48 -4.05 -17.85
C PRO A 38 6.99 -4.49 -16.45
N ARG A 39 8.06 -3.86 -15.95
CA ARG A 39 8.60 -4.14 -14.63
C ARG A 39 8.12 -3.13 -13.58
N LEU A 40 7.09 -2.34 -13.91
CA LEU A 40 6.36 -1.45 -13.01
C LEU A 40 5.06 -2.12 -12.56
N THR A 41 4.75 -2.06 -11.28
CA THR A 41 3.47 -2.53 -10.74
C THR A 41 2.84 -1.54 -9.78
N PHE A 42 1.53 -1.60 -9.60
CA PHE A 42 0.78 -0.86 -8.58
C PHE A 42 0.11 -1.80 -7.60
N ALA A 43 0.44 -1.66 -6.31
CA ALA A 43 -0.20 -2.40 -5.22
C ALA A 43 -1.33 -1.56 -4.61
N THR A 44 -2.59 -1.91 -4.89
CA THR A 44 -3.74 -1.18 -4.35
C THR A 44 -4.36 -1.86 -3.13
N GLY A 45 -4.76 -1.07 -2.14
CA GLY A 45 -5.61 -1.49 -1.02
C GLY A 45 -7.01 -0.88 -1.07
N PHE A 46 -7.38 -0.27 -2.21
CA PHE A 46 -8.68 0.39 -2.43
C PHE A 46 -9.03 1.50 -1.42
N GLY A 47 -8.02 2.12 -0.79
CA GLY A 47 -8.21 3.38 -0.09
C GLY A 47 -8.52 4.52 -1.06
N ALA A 48 -8.97 5.66 -0.56
CA ALA A 48 -9.32 6.83 -1.39
C ALA A 48 -8.19 7.22 -2.35
N GLU A 49 -6.97 7.30 -1.85
CA GLU A 49 -5.77 7.59 -2.65
C GLU A 49 -5.50 6.51 -3.71
N GLY A 50 -5.70 5.24 -3.34
CA GLY A 50 -5.57 4.12 -4.28
C GLY A 50 -6.57 4.22 -5.42
N CYS A 51 -7.81 4.66 -5.16
CA CYS A 51 -8.82 4.89 -6.18
C CYS A 51 -8.44 6.03 -7.13
N VAL A 52 -7.80 7.10 -6.64
CA VAL A 52 -7.25 8.16 -7.50
C VAL A 52 -6.17 7.62 -8.45
N VAL A 53 -5.23 6.83 -7.93
CA VAL A 53 -4.19 6.23 -8.79
C VAL A 53 -4.80 5.27 -9.81
N LEU A 54 -5.79 4.46 -9.43
CA LEU A 54 -6.54 3.58 -10.33
C LEU A 54 -7.26 4.37 -11.44
N ASP A 55 -7.88 5.52 -11.10
CA ASP A 55 -8.51 6.41 -12.07
C ASP A 55 -7.49 6.97 -13.07
N LEU A 56 -6.38 7.49 -12.58
CA LEU A 56 -5.31 8.02 -13.45
C LEU A 56 -4.77 6.94 -14.40
N ILE A 57 -4.53 5.73 -13.90
CA ILE A 57 -4.08 4.60 -14.73
C ILE A 57 -5.15 4.27 -15.79
N GLY A 58 -6.41 4.11 -15.39
CA GLY A 58 -7.49 3.71 -16.29
C GLY A 58 -7.83 4.77 -17.34
N ARG A 59 -8.03 6.03 -16.93
CA ARG A 59 -8.38 7.14 -17.84
C ARG A 59 -7.29 7.47 -18.87
N HIS A 60 -6.03 7.27 -18.49
CA HIS A 60 -4.90 7.54 -19.38
C HIS A 60 -4.30 6.28 -20.02
N HIS A 61 -4.94 5.13 -19.82
CA HIS A 61 -4.54 3.84 -20.40
C HIS A 61 -3.05 3.51 -20.16
N LEU A 62 -2.56 3.81 -18.94
CA LEU A 62 -1.17 3.54 -18.61
C LEU A 62 -0.96 2.02 -18.47
N PRO A 63 0.03 1.41 -19.14
CA PRO A 63 0.26 -0.04 -19.13
C PRO A 63 0.99 -0.48 -17.85
N ILE A 64 0.35 -0.27 -16.70
CA ILE A 64 0.88 -0.64 -15.38
C ILE A 64 0.20 -1.92 -14.92
N ASP A 65 0.99 -2.92 -14.50
CA ASP A 65 0.46 -4.10 -13.84
C ASP A 65 -0.16 -3.73 -12.48
N ILE A 66 -1.38 -4.15 -12.24
CA ILE A 66 -2.11 -3.80 -11.01
C ILE A 66 -2.41 -5.07 -10.22
N PHE A 67 -2.13 -5.06 -8.92
CA PHE A 67 -2.55 -6.13 -8.02
C PHE A 67 -3.07 -5.61 -6.68
N THR A 68 -3.80 -6.47 -5.99
CA THR A 68 -4.22 -6.23 -4.60
C THR A 68 -3.86 -7.42 -3.72
N LEU A 69 -3.57 -7.13 -2.45
CA LEU A 69 -3.37 -8.14 -1.42
C LEU A 69 -4.73 -8.57 -0.86
N ASP A 70 -5.28 -9.64 -1.42
CA ASP A 70 -6.50 -10.23 -0.85
C ASP A 70 -6.15 -11.09 0.36
N THR A 71 -6.37 -10.53 1.52
CA THR A 71 -6.10 -11.19 2.80
C THR A 71 -7.14 -12.27 3.15
N GLY A 72 -8.24 -12.41 2.41
CA GLY A 72 -9.40 -13.21 2.78
C GLY A 72 -10.19 -12.63 3.97
N LEU A 73 -9.85 -11.40 4.40
CA LEU A 73 -10.44 -10.70 5.53
C LEU A 73 -10.85 -9.26 5.15
N LEU A 74 -10.99 -8.95 3.85
CA LEU A 74 -11.44 -7.65 3.41
C LEU A 74 -12.95 -7.49 3.66
N PHE A 75 -13.42 -6.25 3.69
CA PHE A 75 -14.85 -5.96 3.75
C PHE A 75 -15.55 -6.36 2.45
N PRO A 76 -16.84 -6.78 2.49
CA PRO A 76 -17.65 -7.00 1.29
C PRO A 76 -17.66 -5.77 0.36
N GLU A 77 -17.73 -4.57 0.92
CA GLU A 77 -17.71 -3.29 0.20
C GLU A 77 -16.39 -3.07 -0.57
N THR A 78 -15.29 -3.63 -0.07
CA THR A 78 -13.99 -3.58 -0.77
C THR A 78 -13.99 -4.49 -2.00
N TYR A 79 -14.57 -5.69 -1.90
CA TYR A 79 -14.73 -6.59 -3.06
C TYR A 79 -15.69 -6.02 -4.10
N ASP A 80 -16.77 -5.33 -3.67
CA ASP A 80 -17.71 -4.67 -4.58
C ASP A 80 -17.05 -3.50 -5.30
N LEU A 81 -16.27 -2.69 -4.58
CA LEU A 81 -15.49 -1.60 -5.17
C LEU A 81 -14.48 -2.11 -6.18
N TRP A 82 -13.78 -3.20 -5.88
CA TRP A 82 -12.82 -3.83 -6.79
C TRP A 82 -13.48 -4.14 -8.15
N ARG A 83 -14.61 -4.86 -8.14
CA ARG A 83 -15.36 -5.17 -9.37
C ARG A 83 -15.80 -3.91 -10.12
N ARG A 84 -16.35 -2.92 -9.42
CA ARG A 84 -16.77 -1.65 -10.02
C ARG A 84 -15.64 -0.90 -10.71
N LEU A 85 -14.44 -0.93 -10.16
CA LEU A 85 -13.26 -0.29 -10.77
C LEU A 85 -12.77 -1.05 -12.01
N GLU A 86 -12.75 -2.39 -11.98
CA GLU A 86 -12.45 -3.21 -13.16
C GLU A 86 -13.48 -2.98 -14.28
N ASP A 87 -14.76 -3.00 -13.96
CA ASP A 87 -15.84 -2.75 -14.91
C ASP A 87 -15.78 -1.35 -15.55
N ARG A 88 -15.41 -0.33 -14.73
CA ARG A 88 -15.35 1.06 -15.22
C ARG A 88 -14.19 1.32 -16.17
N TYR A 89 -13.03 0.76 -15.88
CA TYR A 89 -11.80 1.10 -16.63
C TYR A 89 -11.32 -0.01 -17.57
N GLY A 90 -11.91 -1.20 -17.52
CA GLY A 90 -11.57 -2.31 -18.40
C GLY A 90 -10.20 -2.94 -18.15
N TYR A 91 -9.57 -2.69 -17.00
CA TYR A 91 -8.35 -3.37 -16.62
C TYR A 91 -8.63 -4.53 -15.65
N THR A 92 -7.66 -5.38 -15.45
CA THR A 92 -7.73 -6.47 -14.45
C THR A 92 -6.80 -6.15 -13.28
N ILE A 93 -7.32 -6.23 -12.07
CA ILE A 93 -6.54 -6.14 -10.84
C ILE A 93 -6.25 -7.55 -10.34
N ARG A 94 -4.99 -7.97 -10.44
CA ARG A 94 -4.60 -9.34 -10.05
C ARG A 94 -4.74 -9.54 -8.55
N ARG A 95 -5.29 -10.69 -8.20
CA ARG A 95 -5.38 -11.14 -6.81
C ARG A 95 -4.04 -11.75 -6.38
N VAL A 96 -3.41 -11.20 -5.34
CA VAL A 96 -2.27 -11.77 -4.64
C VAL A 96 -2.69 -12.04 -3.20
N GLY A 97 -2.40 -13.20 -2.65
CA GLY A 97 -2.85 -13.56 -1.31
C GLY A 97 -1.90 -14.53 -0.61
N PRO A 98 -2.15 -14.82 0.66
CA PRO A 98 -1.37 -15.77 1.43
C PRO A 98 -1.61 -17.22 0.92
N GLU A 99 -0.65 -18.08 1.12
CA GLU A 99 -0.77 -19.52 0.83
C GLU A 99 -1.83 -20.20 1.72
N LEU A 100 -1.97 -19.72 2.96
CA LEU A 100 -2.94 -20.26 3.91
C LEU A 100 -4.28 -19.54 3.81
N SER A 101 -5.38 -20.29 3.67
CA SER A 101 -6.71 -19.75 3.92
C SER A 101 -6.85 -19.28 5.39
N VAL A 102 -7.91 -18.55 5.71
CA VAL A 102 -8.18 -18.11 7.09
C VAL A 102 -8.35 -19.29 8.03
N GLU A 103 -9.06 -20.34 7.57
CA GLU A 103 -9.31 -21.57 8.32
C GLU A 103 -8.02 -22.37 8.55
N LYS A 104 -7.17 -22.50 7.53
CA LYS A 104 -5.86 -23.15 7.67
C LYS A 104 -4.94 -22.37 8.61
N GLN A 105 -4.93 -21.04 8.52
CA GLN A 105 -4.20 -20.20 9.48
C GLN A 105 -4.70 -20.43 10.91
N ALA A 106 -6.02 -20.52 11.12
CA ALA A 106 -6.60 -20.78 12.42
C ALA A 106 -6.22 -22.18 12.97
N ALA A 107 -6.15 -23.18 12.10
CA ALA A 107 -5.72 -24.54 12.49
C ALA A 107 -4.24 -24.58 12.91
N VAL A 108 -3.35 -23.81 12.28
CA VAL A 108 -1.90 -23.79 12.56
C VAL A 108 -1.56 -22.87 13.72
N HIS A 109 -2.17 -21.68 13.80
CA HIS A 109 -1.81 -20.61 14.73
C HIS A 109 -2.88 -20.33 15.80
N GLY A 110 -3.98 -21.08 15.79
CA GLY A 110 -5.16 -20.82 16.63
C GLY A 110 -6.09 -19.76 16.02
N PRO A 111 -7.35 -19.68 16.48
CA PRO A 111 -8.35 -18.76 15.95
C PRO A 111 -7.98 -17.30 16.17
N GLU A 112 -8.52 -16.42 15.34
CA GLU A 112 -8.42 -14.96 15.49
C GLU A 112 -7.00 -14.42 15.69
N LEU A 113 -6.04 -14.93 14.90
CA LEU A 113 -4.64 -14.49 14.99
C LEU A 113 -4.50 -12.97 14.87
N TRP A 114 -5.37 -12.30 14.10
CA TRP A 114 -5.41 -10.83 13.96
C TRP A 114 -5.65 -10.07 15.28
N GLY A 115 -6.37 -10.68 16.23
CA GLY A 115 -6.63 -10.07 17.55
C GLY A 115 -5.55 -10.35 18.57
N ARG A 116 -4.88 -11.51 18.48
CA ARG A 116 -3.87 -11.96 19.46
C ARG A 116 -2.44 -11.55 19.09
N GLU A 117 -2.10 -11.71 17.81
CA GLU A 117 -0.77 -11.42 17.25
C GLU A 117 -0.94 -10.69 15.91
N PRO A 118 -1.38 -9.41 15.93
CA PRO A 118 -1.71 -8.67 14.69
C PRO A 118 -0.52 -8.50 13.76
N ASP A 119 0.71 -8.40 14.27
CA ASP A 119 1.92 -8.31 13.46
C ASP A 119 2.16 -9.59 12.68
N ARG A 120 2.07 -10.75 13.34
CA ARG A 120 2.22 -12.05 12.70
C ARG A 120 1.13 -12.31 11.65
N CYS A 121 -0.11 -11.92 11.95
CA CYS A 121 -1.19 -12.02 10.98
C CYS A 121 -0.92 -11.16 9.74
N CYS A 122 -0.47 -9.91 9.93
CA CYS A 122 -0.09 -9.03 8.83
C CYS A 122 1.12 -9.56 8.05
N ASP A 123 2.09 -10.14 8.72
CA ASP A 123 3.24 -10.76 8.05
C ASP A 123 2.81 -11.89 7.13
N ILE A 124 2.06 -12.85 7.62
CA ILE A 124 1.55 -14.00 6.85
C ILE A 124 0.65 -13.54 5.69
N ARG A 125 -0.27 -12.61 5.95
CA ARG A 125 -1.35 -12.30 5.00
C ARG A 125 -1.06 -11.11 4.07
N LYS A 126 -0.02 -10.32 4.36
CA LYS A 126 0.31 -9.12 3.58
C LYS A 126 1.78 -9.03 3.23
N VAL A 127 2.69 -9.04 4.23
CA VAL A 127 4.09 -8.75 4.00
C VAL A 127 4.75 -9.85 3.16
N THR A 128 4.60 -11.11 3.57
CA THR A 128 5.16 -12.26 2.84
C THR A 128 4.65 -12.33 1.38
N PRO A 129 3.32 -12.25 1.10
CA PRO A 129 2.84 -12.21 -0.28
C PRO A 129 3.32 -11.00 -1.07
N LEU A 130 3.45 -9.83 -0.43
CA LEU A 130 3.95 -8.63 -1.09
C LEU A 130 5.42 -8.77 -1.50
N VAL A 131 6.27 -9.26 -0.60
CA VAL A 131 7.70 -9.51 -0.89
C VAL A 131 7.84 -10.45 -2.09
N ALA A 132 7.11 -11.57 -2.08
CA ALA A 132 7.14 -12.53 -3.19
C ALA A 132 6.65 -11.92 -4.51
N GLN A 133 5.65 -11.03 -4.46
CA GLN A 133 5.16 -10.36 -5.66
C GLN A 133 6.13 -9.30 -6.16
N LEU A 134 6.63 -8.43 -5.29
CA LEU A 134 7.51 -7.32 -5.66
C LEU A 134 8.89 -7.78 -6.18
N SER A 135 9.35 -8.97 -5.80
CA SER A 135 10.62 -9.53 -6.31
C SER A 135 10.65 -9.72 -7.84
N GLN A 136 9.49 -9.62 -8.50
CA GLN A 136 9.35 -9.76 -9.95
C GLN A 136 9.43 -8.41 -10.69
N PHE A 137 9.55 -7.30 -9.97
CA PHE A 137 9.49 -5.95 -10.53
C PHE A 137 10.73 -5.12 -10.17
N ASP A 138 10.94 -4.04 -10.90
CA ASP A 138 12.00 -3.05 -10.65
C ASP A 138 11.46 -1.83 -9.90
N ALA A 139 10.15 -1.59 -10.01
CA ALA A 139 9.50 -0.48 -9.33
C ALA A 139 8.05 -0.82 -8.95
N TRP A 140 7.58 -0.18 -7.89
CA TRP A 140 6.17 -0.25 -7.50
C TRP A 140 5.60 1.13 -7.21
N VAL A 141 4.38 1.34 -7.66
CA VAL A 141 3.60 2.54 -7.35
C VAL A 141 2.92 2.37 -6.01
N THR A 142 2.94 3.41 -5.21
CA THR A 142 2.16 3.51 -3.97
C THR A 142 1.21 4.71 -4.03
N ALA A 143 0.28 4.77 -3.12
CA ALA A 143 -0.67 5.88 -3.02
C ALA A 143 -0.47 6.67 -1.71
N ILE A 144 0.78 6.79 -1.24
CA ILE A 144 1.09 7.57 -0.04
C ILE A 144 1.10 9.07 -0.31
N ARG A 145 0.82 9.85 0.72
CA ARG A 145 0.90 11.31 0.76
C ARG A 145 1.74 11.75 1.95
N ARG A 146 2.43 12.87 1.86
CA ARG A 146 3.24 13.43 2.97
C ARG A 146 2.41 13.77 4.20
N ASP A 147 1.18 14.26 4.00
CA ASP A 147 0.29 14.70 5.07
C ASP A 147 -0.45 13.56 5.81
N GLN A 148 -0.21 12.29 5.45
CA GLN A 148 -0.89 11.17 6.08
C GLN A 148 -0.32 10.81 7.46
N THR A 149 0.98 10.92 7.64
CA THR A 149 1.69 10.63 8.90
C THR A 149 3.07 11.30 8.92
N ASP A 150 3.61 11.58 10.11
CA ASP A 150 4.97 12.14 10.26
C ASP A 150 6.05 11.27 9.59
N HIS A 151 5.88 9.94 9.60
CA HIS A 151 6.80 9.01 8.93
C HIS A 151 6.86 9.15 7.40
N ARG A 152 5.88 9.85 6.80
CA ARG A 152 5.78 10.08 5.35
C ARG A 152 6.11 11.51 4.95
N ALA A 153 6.38 12.39 5.92
CA ALA A 153 6.60 13.82 5.67
C ALA A 153 7.73 14.09 4.65
N ASP A 154 8.77 13.25 4.65
CA ASP A 154 9.94 13.38 3.77
C ASP A 154 9.87 12.51 2.50
N ALA A 155 8.74 11.82 2.25
CA ALA A 155 8.57 10.97 1.06
C ALA A 155 8.74 11.80 -0.23
N ARG A 156 9.34 11.20 -1.25
CA ARG A 156 9.57 11.83 -2.56
C ARG A 156 8.74 11.17 -3.65
N PRO A 157 8.53 11.85 -4.80
CA PRO A 157 7.84 11.25 -5.95
C PRO A 157 8.45 9.91 -6.40
N VAL A 158 9.78 9.80 -6.33
CA VAL A 158 10.50 8.54 -6.51
C VAL A 158 11.54 8.42 -5.41
N GLU A 159 11.61 7.25 -4.77
CA GLU A 159 12.58 6.94 -3.73
C GLU A 159 12.99 5.46 -3.82
N TRP A 160 14.09 5.10 -3.17
CA TRP A 160 14.50 3.71 -3.03
C TRP A 160 13.80 3.06 -1.84
N ASP A 161 13.20 1.91 -2.05
CA ASP A 161 12.60 1.11 -0.99
C ASP A 161 13.61 0.07 -0.52
N GLU A 162 14.32 0.39 0.56
CA GLU A 162 15.34 -0.47 1.16
C GLU A 162 14.79 -1.83 1.59
N LYS A 163 13.52 -1.87 1.99
CA LYS A 163 12.87 -3.08 2.47
C LYS A 163 12.67 -4.10 1.36
N PHE A 164 12.31 -3.63 0.17
CA PHE A 164 11.98 -4.47 -0.97
C PHE A 164 13.07 -4.48 -2.05
N GLY A 165 14.07 -3.60 -1.95
CA GLY A 165 15.20 -3.53 -2.88
C GLY A 165 14.81 -3.10 -4.29
N LEU A 166 13.88 -2.15 -4.42
CA LEU A 166 13.38 -1.65 -5.70
C LEU A 166 12.97 -0.17 -5.60
N ALA A 167 12.70 0.48 -6.73
CA ALA A 167 12.22 1.84 -6.72
C ALA A 167 10.76 1.93 -6.26
N LYS A 168 10.44 2.97 -5.49
CA LYS A 168 9.09 3.27 -5.01
C LYS A 168 8.63 4.59 -5.59
N VAL A 169 7.52 4.56 -6.29
CA VAL A 169 6.93 5.69 -7.01
C VAL A 169 5.69 6.17 -6.27
N ASN A 170 5.68 7.41 -5.85
CA ASN A 170 4.64 8.02 -5.01
C ASN A 170 3.97 9.20 -5.74
N PRO A 171 3.09 8.98 -6.72
CA PRO A 171 2.54 10.04 -7.56
C PRO A 171 1.70 11.07 -6.78
N LEU A 172 1.09 10.66 -5.67
CA LEU A 172 0.25 11.53 -4.85
C LEU A 172 1.01 12.17 -3.67
N VAL A 173 2.33 12.09 -3.62
CA VAL A 173 3.14 12.48 -2.46
C VAL A 173 2.87 13.93 -1.99
N ARG A 174 2.59 14.84 -2.92
CA ARG A 174 2.30 16.28 -2.65
C ARG A 174 0.81 16.60 -2.46
N TRP A 175 -0.06 15.63 -2.71
CA TRP A 175 -1.50 15.83 -2.56
C TRP A 175 -1.89 15.92 -1.09
N THR A 176 -2.92 16.73 -0.83
CA THR A 176 -3.60 16.75 0.46
C THR A 176 -4.81 15.79 0.44
N LYS A 177 -5.33 15.48 1.61
CA LYS A 177 -6.60 14.74 1.73
C LYS A 177 -7.73 15.44 0.94
N ARG A 178 -7.73 16.79 0.93
CA ARG A 178 -8.70 17.59 0.18
C ARG A 178 -8.58 17.36 -1.33
N ASP A 179 -7.36 17.31 -1.86
CA ASP A 179 -7.11 17.10 -3.29
C ASP A 179 -7.59 15.71 -3.73
N VAL A 180 -7.34 14.69 -2.90
CA VAL A 180 -7.85 13.33 -3.14
C VAL A 180 -9.37 13.32 -3.26
N TRP A 181 -10.08 13.90 -2.30
CA TRP A 181 -11.54 13.92 -2.32
C TRP A 181 -12.10 14.80 -3.44
N ALA A 182 -11.45 15.94 -3.74
CA ALA A 182 -11.83 16.77 -4.88
C ALA A 182 -11.75 15.99 -6.18
N HIS A 183 -10.66 15.26 -6.42
CA HIS A 183 -10.50 14.42 -7.62
C HIS A 183 -11.57 13.31 -7.70
N LEU A 184 -11.79 12.58 -6.61
CA LEU A 184 -12.79 11.51 -6.59
C LEU A 184 -14.19 12.01 -6.96
N LEU A 185 -14.59 13.16 -6.41
CA LEU A 185 -15.90 13.75 -6.65
C LEU A 185 -16.01 14.40 -8.05
N GLU A 186 -14.98 15.13 -8.48
CA GLU A 186 -14.97 15.80 -9.80
C GLU A 186 -15.06 14.79 -10.95
N HIS A 187 -14.42 13.62 -10.79
CA HIS A 187 -14.36 12.60 -11.83
C HIS A 187 -15.32 11.41 -11.59
N ASP A 188 -16.21 11.53 -10.59
CA ASP A 188 -17.14 10.46 -10.22
C ASP A 188 -16.44 9.09 -10.05
N VAL A 189 -15.25 9.09 -9.42
CA VAL A 189 -14.45 7.88 -9.22
C VAL A 189 -15.09 7.00 -8.14
N PRO A 190 -15.32 5.71 -8.40
CA PRO A 190 -15.81 4.81 -7.37
C PRO A 190 -14.84 4.75 -6.18
N TYR A 191 -15.35 4.89 -4.98
CA TYR A 191 -14.62 4.74 -3.72
C TYR A 191 -15.40 3.87 -2.73
N ASN A 192 -14.72 3.46 -1.65
CA ASN A 192 -15.35 2.57 -0.66
C ASN A 192 -16.41 3.33 0.15
N PRO A 193 -17.69 2.89 0.14
CA PRO A 193 -18.78 3.57 0.85
C PRO A 193 -18.59 3.58 2.38
N LEU A 194 -17.69 2.77 2.92
CA LEU A 194 -17.34 2.83 4.34
C LEU A 194 -16.78 4.19 4.75
N HIS A 195 -16.16 4.94 3.82
CA HIS A 195 -15.71 6.30 4.11
C HIS A 195 -16.86 7.21 4.55
N ASP A 196 -18.03 7.10 3.92
CA ASP A 196 -19.24 7.87 4.28
C ASP A 196 -19.86 7.41 5.61
N LEU A 197 -19.47 6.22 6.08
CA LEU A 197 -19.94 5.63 7.32
C LEU A 197 -18.96 5.81 8.49
N GLY A 198 -17.98 6.71 8.37
CA GLY A 198 -17.03 7.02 9.43
C GLY A 198 -15.84 6.08 9.53
N TYR A 199 -15.42 5.49 8.42
CA TYR A 199 -14.18 4.73 8.29
C TYR A 199 -13.17 5.48 7.41
N PRO A 200 -12.45 6.48 7.92
CA PRO A 200 -11.49 7.25 7.09
C PRO A 200 -10.29 6.43 6.59
N SER A 201 -9.99 5.32 7.23
CA SER A 201 -8.96 4.36 6.82
C SER A 201 -9.51 2.94 6.85
N VAL A 202 -9.58 2.28 5.70
CA VAL A 202 -10.14 0.93 5.53
C VAL A 202 -9.03 -0.09 5.33
N GLY A 203 -9.16 -1.27 5.95
CA GLY A 203 -8.25 -2.40 5.77
C GLY A 203 -8.98 -3.74 5.93
N CYS A 204 -8.40 -4.69 6.68
CA CYS A 204 -9.10 -5.93 7.01
C CYS A 204 -10.28 -5.65 7.96
N LEU A 205 -11.42 -6.31 7.72
CA LEU A 205 -12.63 -6.19 8.52
C LEU A 205 -12.40 -6.34 10.03
N PRO A 206 -11.70 -7.38 10.52
CA PRO A 206 -11.49 -7.53 11.97
C PRO A 206 -10.52 -6.52 12.58
N CYS A 207 -9.77 -5.77 11.74
CA CYS A 207 -8.76 -4.80 12.18
C CYS A 207 -9.17 -3.35 11.92
N THR A 208 -10.43 -3.10 11.58
CA THR A 208 -10.91 -1.76 11.20
C THR A 208 -12.23 -1.46 11.86
N SER A 209 -12.30 -0.34 12.55
CA SER A 209 -13.53 0.17 13.20
C SER A 209 -13.76 1.63 12.81
N ARG A 210 -14.97 2.11 13.09
CA ARG A 210 -15.31 3.54 12.92
C ARG A 210 -14.45 4.42 13.81
N VAL A 211 -14.22 5.64 13.35
CA VAL A 211 -13.51 6.68 14.08
C VAL A 211 -14.53 7.67 14.65
N ASN A 212 -14.34 8.08 15.91
CA ASN A 212 -15.17 9.09 16.52
C ASN A 212 -14.75 10.49 16.05
N ALA A 213 -15.67 11.46 16.18
CA ALA A 213 -15.36 12.84 15.86
C ALA A 213 -14.17 13.36 16.68
N GLY A 214 -13.16 13.91 15.99
CA GLY A 214 -11.95 14.45 16.62
C GLY A 214 -10.81 13.45 16.83
N GLU A 215 -11.01 12.16 16.54
CA GLU A 215 -9.92 11.19 16.50
C GLU A 215 -9.13 11.26 15.19
N ASP A 216 -7.88 10.80 15.22
CA ASP A 216 -7.06 10.63 14.01
C ASP A 216 -7.69 9.67 13.01
N ASP A 217 -7.51 9.91 11.71
CA ASP A 217 -8.08 9.10 10.62
C ASP A 217 -7.71 7.61 10.72
N ARG A 218 -6.62 7.27 11.37
CA ARG A 218 -6.16 5.89 11.56
C ARG A 218 -6.53 5.29 12.93
N ALA A 219 -7.15 6.06 13.82
CA ALA A 219 -7.54 5.60 15.16
C ALA A 219 -8.47 4.37 15.15
N GLY A 220 -9.20 4.15 14.04
CA GLY A 220 -10.00 2.95 13.83
C GLY A 220 -9.20 1.69 13.45
N ARG A 221 -7.89 1.82 13.14
CA ARG A 221 -7.04 0.67 12.75
C ARG A 221 -6.42 0.02 13.97
N TRP A 222 -6.55 -1.31 14.07
CA TRP A 222 -6.03 -2.12 15.18
C TRP A 222 -6.37 -1.55 16.56
N ARG A 223 -7.56 -0.97 16.71
CA ARG A 223 -8.03 -0.35 17.97
C ARG A 223 -7.85 -1.30 19.15
N GLY A 224 -7.27 -0.80 20.24
CA GLY A 224 -6.98 -1.60 21.43
C GLY A 224 -5.67 -2.37 21.37
N THR A 225 -4.84 -2.18 20.36
CA THR A 225 -3.49 -2.73 20.26
C THR A 225 -2.43 -1.61 20.19
N ALA A 226 -1.16 -1.94 20.38
CA ALA A 226 -0.05 -1.00 20.20
C ALA A 226 0.34 -0.79 18.73
N LYS A 227 -0.31 -1.52 17.79
CA LYS A 227 0.02 -1.48 16.37
C LYS A 227 -0.53 -0.23 15.70
N THR A 228 0.31 0.48 14.94
CA THR A 228 -0.06 1.69 14.20
C THR A 228 0.05 1.53 12.67
N GLU A 229 0.92 0.62 12.20
CA GLU A 229 1.16 0.37 10.77
C GLU A 229 1.14 -1.12 10.43
N CYS A 230 0.78 -1.45 9.19
CA CYS A 230 0.71 -2.85 8.73
C CYS A 230 2.07 -3.42 8.30
N GLY A 231 3.13 -2.65 8.39
CA GLY A 231 4.47 -3.05 7.98
C GLY A 231 4.73 -3.01 6.46
N LEU A 232 3.78 -2.57 5.64
CA LEU A 232 3.99 -2.47 4.18
C LEU A 232 4.86 -1.26 3.81
N HIS A 233 4.74 -0.15 4.53
CA HIS A 233 5.43 1.12 4.25
C HIS A 233 6.38 1.56 5.37
N ALA A 234 6.62 0.72 6.39
CA ALA A 234 7.55 1.04 7.45
C ALA A 234 9.00 0.96 6.94
N ASN A 235 9.74 2.06 7.03
CA ASN A 235 11.17 2.05 6.79
C ASN A 235 11.88 1.17 7.83
N VAL A 236 12.97 0.49 7.43
CA VAL A 236 13.80 -0.41 8.28
C VAL A 236 14.65 0.42 9.27
N GLY A 237 14.07 1.44 9.91
CA GLY A 237 14.75 2.36 10.82
C GLY A 237 14.37 2.22 12.30
N GLY A 238 13.53 1.25 12.67
CA GLY A 238 13.14 0.97 14.06
C GLY A 238 13.64 -0.39 14.51
N THR A 239 14.88 -0.46 15.00
CA THR A 239 15.40 -1.62 15.74
C THR A 239 14.58 -1.76 17.02
N THR A 240 13.61 -2.66 17.04
CA THR A 240 13.20 -3.30 18.28
C THR A 240 14.32 -4.26 18.67
N GLU A 241 15.16 -3.85 19.60
CA GLU A 241 16.09 -4.76 20.29
C GLU A 241 15.27 -5.88 20.90
N VAL A 242 15.35 -7.06 20.30
CA VAL A 242 14.93 -8.30 20.93
C VAL A 242 15.99 -8.62 21.97
N GLY A 243 15.70 -8.27 23.23
CA GLY A 243 16.54 -8.61 24.35
C GLY A 243 16.76 -10.12 24.44
N HIS A 244 17.95 -10.57 24.03
CA HIS A 244 18.43 -11.89 24.33
C HIS A 244 18.78 -11.94 25.83
N ALA A 245 17.87 -12.50 26.64
CA ALA A 245 18.20 -12.92 27.99
C ALA A 245 19.15 -14.13 27.86
N GLY A 246 20.43 -13.91 28.08
CA GLY A 246 21.41 -14.97 28.22
C GLY A 246 21.16 -15.81 29.48
N PRO A 247 21.47 -17.12 29.47
CA PRO A 247 21.28 -17.99 30.62
C PRO A 247 22.30 -17.67 31.71
N GLY A 248 21.78 -17.31 32.89
CA GLY A 248 22.59 -17.08 34.07
C GLY A 248 23.40 -18.32 34.48
N SER A 249 24.71 -18.17 34.51
CA SER A 249 25.66 -19.09 35.12
C SER A 249 25.48 -19.04 36.63
N LYS A 250 25.15 -20.19 37.25
CA LYS A 250 25.27 -20.41 38.66
C LYS A 250 26.67 -20.99 38.94
N THR A 251 27.43 -20.33 39.74
CA THR A 251 28.44 -20.90 40.64
C THR A 251 28.13 -20.49 42.04
#